data_e4d283d2eb3fe318d48944519f54f281
#
_entry.id   e4d283d2eb3fe318d48944519f54f281
#
_cell.length_a   1.000
_cell.length_b   1.000
_cell.length_c   1.000
_cell.angle_alpha   90.00
_cell.angle_beta   90.00
_cell.angle_gamma   90.00
#
_symmetry.space_group_name_H-M   'P 1'
#
loop_
_entity.id
_entity.type
_entity.pdbx_description
1 polymer ?
#
loop_
_entity_poly.entity_id
_entity_poly.type
_entity_poly.pdbx_seq_one_letter_code
_entity_poly.pdbx_strand_id
1 'polypeptide(L)'
;MIEKILNTVYCGDLFEEDEKKIREKYRELVKQIHPDVCSDPHAQEAFANLKRLYNRALECIHLGCWDETDTLRLPGRAKIHYLHSKPFELGKRFVTDNQVIWVFDSTKDKYFKQYMHTKLTYKDKRMETIYREKMPVVEDFQDRAIFVKRDPREFPMDLFLLAYQKKLTARDIAWMVSRMCDLLCFLNFNKIAINAITPENLFINADTHSISIYGGWWYSAKIGEKMTGVSKSIFDIMPFSVRSSKLSSPITDVEGMRIMFQRICKDKELPDPFKKWLEAGSLDDPIQEYERWNEALDKSWGKRQFMKFEAKADEIYSQY
;
A
#
# COMPACT_ATOMS: atom_id res chain seq x y z
N MET A 1 9.91 -13.01 31.01
CA MET A 1 9.13 -11.78 30.70
C MET A 1 9.34 -11.37 29.24
N ILE A 2 10.60 -11.14 28.83
CA ILE A 2 10.96 -10.77 27.44
C ILE A 2 10.37 -11.74 26.42
N GLU A 3 10.64 -13.02 26.56
CA GLU A 3 10.10 -14.06 25.68
C GLU A 3 8.56 -14.04 25.58
N LYS A 4 7.86 -13.80 26.70
CA LYS A 4 6.42 -13.65 26.71
C LYS A 4 5.99 -12.45 25.85
N ILE A 5 6.65 -11.29 26.00
CA ILE A 5 6.32 -10.09 25.25
C ILE A 5 6.63 -10.28 23.76
N LEU A 6 7.75 -10.89 23.41
CA LEU A 6 8.13 -11.17 22.02
C LEU A 6 7.11 -12.08 21.32
N ASN A 7 6.60 -13.07 22.03
CA ASN A 7 5.62 -14.03 21.48
C ASN A 7 4.15 -13.54 21.58
N THR A 8 3.90 -12.40 22.25
CA THR A 8 2.55 -11.84 22.33
C THR A 8 2.20 -11.10 21.05
N VAL A 9 1.11 -11.54 20.41
CA VAL A 9 0.58 -10.93 19.18
C VAL A 9 -0.57 -9.97 19.51
N TYR A 10 -1.45 -10.35 20.43
CA TYR A 10 -2.65 -9.59 20.78
C TYR A 10 -2.47 -8.80 22.07
N CYS A 11 -2.94 -7.55 22.09
CA CYS A 11 -2.80 -6.70 23.28
C CYS A 11 -3.59 -7.22 24.47
N GLY A 12 -4.74 -7.90 24.25
CA GLY A 12 -5.55 -8.51 25.28
C GLY A 12 -4.87 -9.67 26.04
N ASP A 13 -3.80 -10.27 25.47
CA ASP A 13 -3.01 -11.29 26.18
C ASP A 13 -2.06 -10.68 27.23
N LEU A 14 -1.83 -9.36 27.15
CA LEU A 14 -0.90 -8.65 28.03
C LEU A 14 -1.59 -7.59 28.91
N PHE A 15 -2.66 -6.99 28.42
CA PHE A 15 -3.39 -5.89 29.08
C PHE A 15 -4.84 -6.30 29.34
N GLU A 16 -5.50 -5.60 30.27
CA GLU A 16 -6.92 -5.69 30.56
C GLU A 16 -7.71 -4.54 29.92
N GLU A 17 -9.02 -4.72 29.71
CA GLU A 17 -9.92 -3.69 29.15
C GLU A 17 -10.19 -2.53 30.14
N ASP A 18 -9.16 -1.79 30.46
CA ASP A 18 -9.23 -0.61 31.31
C ASP A 18 -8.05 0.31 31.02
N GLU A 19 -8.31 1.51 30.55
CA GLU A 19 -7.26 2.46 30.14
C GLU A 19 -6.26 2.75 31.27
N LYS A 20 -6.71 2.87 32.51
CA LYS A 20 -5.85 3.13 33.67
C LYS A 20 -4.94 1.93 33.95
N LYS A 21 -5.50 0.73 33.95
CA LYS A 21 -4.74 -0.53 34.12
C LYS A 21 -3.75 -0.78 32.99
N ILE A 22 -4.12 -0.45 31.75
CA ILE A 22 -3.19 -0.51 30.60
C ILE A 22 -1.97 0.38 30.85
N ARG A 23 -2.19 1.64 31.25
CA ARG A 23 -1.12 2.59 31.52
C ARG A 23 -0.24 2.17 32.69
N GLU A 24 -0.83 1.64 33.75
CA GLU A 24 -0.12 1.11 34.93
C GLU A 24 0.74 -0.09 34.56
N LYS A 25 0.15 -1.08 33.85
CA LYS A 25 0.85 -2.29 33.43
C LYS A 25 1.97 -1.98 32.45
N TYR A 26 1.76 -1.08 31.50
CA TYR A 26 2.81 -0.64 30.59
C TYR A 26 4.02 -0.07 31.33
N ARG A 27 3.79 0.84 32.31
CA ARG A 27 4.88 1.41 33.12
C ARG A 27 5.63 0.37 33.95
N GLU A 28 4.91 -0.62 34.47
CA GLU A 28 5.52 -1.75 35.18
C GLU A 28 6.46 -2.55 34.28
N LEU A 29 5.97 -2.92 33.10
CA LEU A 29 6.73 -3.73 32.13
C LEU A 29 7.92 -2.96 31.55
N VAL A 30 7.76 -1.67 31.23
CA VAL A 30 8.87 -0.81 30.77
C VAL A 30 10.02 -0.81 31.76
N LYS A 31 9.76 -0.69 33.07
CA LYS A 31 10.81 -0.72 34.09
C LYS A 31 11.62 -2.03 34.10
N GLN A 32 11.01 -3.12 33.68
CA GLN A 32 11.65 -4.45 33.68
C GLN A 32 12.45 -4.74 32.40
N ILE A 33 12.04 -4.18 31.26
CA ILE A 33 12.59 -4.54 29.96
C ILE A 33 13.25 -3.38 29.20
N HIS A 34 13.32 -2.18 29.81
CA HIS A 34 13.94 -1.02 29.14
C HIS A 34 15.38 -1.36 28.75
N PRO A 35 15.82 -1.07 27.51
CA PRO A 35 17.16 -1.42 27.04
C PRO A 35 18.30 -0.85 27.90
N ASP A 36 18.08 0.30 28.58
CA ASP A 36 19.08 0.91 29.47
C ASP A 36 19.23 0.18 30.81
N VAL A 37 18.29 -0.70 31.17
CA VAL A 37 18.25 -1.36 32.49
C VAL A 37 18.36 -2.88 32.32
N CYS A 38 17.87 -3.43 31.24
CA CYS A 38 17.83 -4.85 30.94
C CYS A 38 19.00 -5.25 30.04
N SER A 39 19.84 -6.16 30.50
CA SER A 39 21.02 -6.67 29.75
C SER A 39 20.69 -7.80 28.76
N ASP A 40 19.42 -8.17 28.60
CA ASP A 40 19.00 -9.22 27.65
C ASP A 40 19.20 -8.72 26.21
N PRO A 41 19.80 -9.51 25.30
CA PRO A 41 20.05 -9.11 23.92
C PRO A 41 18.77 -8.79 23.14
N HIS A 42 17.62 -9.31 23.54
CA HIS A 42 16.31 -9.07 22.93
C HIS A 42 15.50 -7.96 23.62
N ALA A 43 16.05 -7.24 24.60
CA ALA A 43 15.36 -6.20 25.33
C ALA A 43 14.82 -5.09 24.42
N GLN A 44 15.58 -4.68 23.41
CA GLN A 44 15.18 -3.64 22.45
C GLN A 44 13.98 -4.09 21.59
N GLU A 45 13.98 -5.33 21.13
CA GLU A 45 12.90 -5.91 20.33
C GLU A 45 11.65 -6.10 21.17
N ALA A 46 11.78 -6.62 22.40
CA ALA A 46 10.68 -6.76 23.36
C ALA A 46 10.08 -5.39 23.73
N PHE A 47 10.91 -4.37 23.91
CA PHE A 47 10.43 -3.01 24.20
C PHE A 47 9.65 -2.42 23.01
N ALA A 48 10.10 -2.63 21.78
CA ALA A 48 9.39 -2.20 20.58
C ALA A 48 8.02 -2.89 20.47
N ASN A 49 7.96 -4.22 20.71
CA ASN A 49 6.71 -4.97 20.69
C ASN A 49 5.77 -4.56 21.85
N LEU A 50 6.30 -4.34 23.04
CA LEU A 50 5.51 -3.83 24.17
C LEU A 50 4.86 -2.47 23.85
N LYS A 51 5.60 -1.57 23.23
CA LYS A 51 5.09 -0.26 22.80
C LYS A 51 3.98 -0.40 21.76
N ARG A 52 4.15 -1.30 20.80
CA ARG A 52 3.12 -1.62 19.80
C ARG A 52 1.83 -2.13 20.46
N LEU A 53 1.95 -3.11 21.34
CA LEU A 53 0.81 -3.70 22.07
C LEU A 53 0.10 -2.67 22.94
N TYR A 54 0.84 -1.78 23.62
CA TYR A 54 0.29 -0.68 24.43
C TYR A 54 -0.53 0.30 23.60
N ASN A 55 0.03 0.78 22.46
CA ASN A 55 -0.68 1.68 21.57
C ASN A 55 -1.94 1.04 21.02
N ARG A 56 -1.85 -0.24 20.66
CA ARG A 56 -3.00 -1.01 20.18
C ARG A 56 -4.08 -1.18 21.26
N ALA A 57 -3.70 -1.44 22.50
CA ALA A 57 -4.63 -1.53 23.62
C ALA A 57 -5.41 -0.23 23.82
N LEU A 58 -4.74 0.92 23.79
CA LEU A 58 -5.41 2.22 23.89
C LEU A 58 -6.35 2.49 22.71
N GLU A 59 -5.92 2.16 21.48
CA GLU A 59 -6.77 2.28 20.30
C GLU A 59 -8.04 1.42 20.43
N CYS A 60 -7.93 0.19 20.91
CA CYS A 60 -9.07 -0.69 21.12
C CYS A 60 -10.06 -0.17 22.15
N ILE A 61 -9.58 0.44 23.24
CA ILE A 61 -10.45 1.13 24.22
C ILE A 61 -11.20 2.29 23.56
N HIS A 62 -10.50 3.16 22.83
CA HIS A 62 -11.11 4.32 22.16
C HIS A 62 -12.14 3.93 21.09
N LEU A 63 -11.92 2.80 20.42
CA LEU A 63 -12.82 2.30 19.37
C LEU A 63 -13.93 1.38 19.93
N GLY A 64 -13.91 1.04 21.23
CA GLY A 64 -14.85 0.10 21.84
C GLY A 64 -14.75 -1.33 21.27
N CYS A 65 -13.54 -1.76 20.86
CA CYS A 65 -13.30 -3.05 20.21
C CYS A 65 -12.35 -3.97 21.01
N TRP A 66 -12.34 -3.84 22.35
CA TRP A 66 -11.41 -4.56 23.22
C TRP A 66 -11.42 -6.07 23.06
N ASP A 67 -12.60 -6.68 23.07
CA ASP A 67 -12.77 -8.14 22.93
C ASP A 67 -12.37 -8.68 21.56
N GLU A 68 -11.85 -7.81 20.68
CA GLU A 68 -11.73 -8.03 19.25
C GLU A 68 -10.52 -7.34 18.65
N THR A 69 -9.40 -7.39 19.39
CA THR A 69 -8.10 -6.97 18.84
C THR A 69 -7.88 -7.63 17.50
N ASP A 70 -7.59 -6.79 16.49
CA ASP A 70 -7.40 -7.21 15.11
C ASP A 70 -8.64 -7.87 14.45
N THR A 71 -9.83 -7.44 14.89
CA THR A 71 -11.11 -7.88 14.36
C THR A 71 -11.93 -6.70 13.84
N LEU A 72 -12.39 -6.82 12.59
CA LEU A 72 -13.33 -5.89 11.97
C LEU A 72 -14.75 -6.42 12.12
N ARG A 73 -15.64 -5.59 12.68
CA ARG A 73 -17.09 -5.84 12.68
C ARG A 73 -17.78 -4.98 11.65
N LEU A 74 -18.55 -5.61 10.81
CA LEU A 74 -19.46 -4.93 9.89
C LEU A 74 -20.89 -5.42 10.14
N PRO A 75 -21.91 -4.54 9.97
CA PRO A 75 -23.30 -4.92 10.18
C PRO A 75 -23.68 -6.17 9.36
N GLY A 76 -24.29 -7.15 10.01
CA GLY A 76 -24.76 -8.37 9.35
C GLY A 76 -23.68 -9.37 8.91
N ARG A 77 -22.42 -9.18 9.30
CA ARG A 77 -21.33 -10.11 9.00
C ARG A 77 -20.73 -10.76 10.24
N ALA A 78 -20.13 -11.94 10.03
CA ALA A 78 -19.23 -12.54 10.99
C ALA A 78 -18.00 -11.64 11.22
N LYS A 79 -17.37 -11.80 12.38
CA LYS A 79 -16.10 -11.13 12.71
C LYS A 79 -15.03 -11.47 11.66
N ILE A 80 -14.28 -10.47 11.22
CA ILE A 80 -13.23 -10.62 10.23
C ILE A 80 -11.90 -10.29 10.91
N HIS A 81 -11.01 -11.26 11.04
CA HIS A 81 -9.65 -11.02 11.52
C HIS A 81 -8.81 -10.35 10.44
N TYR A 82 -8.01 -9.34 10.81
CA TYR A 82 -7.12 -8.65 9.90
C TYR A 82 -5.67 -8.66 10.41
N LEU A 83 -4.74 -8.68 9.46
CA LEU A 83 -3.31 -8.63 9.71
C LEU A 83 -2.82 -7.21 10.01
N HIS A 84 -3.47 -6.23 9.36
CA HIS A 84 -3.10 -4.82 9.48
C HIS A 84 -4.26 -3.90 9.13
N SER A 85 -4.32 -2.76 9.78
CA SER A 85 -5.26 -1.70 9.42
C SER A 85 -4.58 -0.33 9.39
N LYS A 86 -4.99 0.53 8.45
CA LYS A 86 -4.42 1.88 8.28
C LYS A 86 -5.49 2.86 7.82
N PRO A 87 -5.54 4.09 8.37
CA PRO A 87 -6.39 5.14 7.83
C PRO A 87 -5.99 5.51 6.39
N PHE A 88 -6.97 5.90 5.58
CA PHE A 88 -6.78 6.60 4.31
C PHE A 88 -7.74 7.79 4.24
N GLU A 89 -7.63 8.63 3.22
CA GLU A 89 -8.39 9.91 3.16
C GLU A 89 -9.91 9.81 3.36
N LEU A 90 -10.51 8.67 3.00
CA LEU A 90 -11.97 8.48 3.01
C LEU A 90 -12.44 7.44 4.03
N GLY A 91 -11.53 6.93 4.87
CA GLY A 91 -11.85 5.90 5.83
C GLY A 91 -10.66 5.07 6.31
N LYS A 92 -10.84 3.77 6.44
CA LYS A 92 -9.83 2.84 6.94
C LYS A 92 -9.68 1.61 6.04
N ARG A 93 -8.43 1.27 5.69
CA ARG A 93 -8.05 0.05 4.99
C ARG A 93 -7.76 -1.05 6.01
N PHE A 94 -8.29 -2.25 5.77
CA PHE A 94 -7.97 -3.47 6.49
C PHE A 94 -7.38 -4.49 5.53
N VAL A 95 -6.35 -5.19 5.96
CA VAL A 95 -5.69 -6.26 5.18
C VAL A 95 -5.89 -7.56 5.94
N THR A 96 -6.54 -8.53 5.33
CA THR A 96 -6.70 -9.90 5.85
C THR A 96 -5.80 -10.86 5.07
N ASP A 97 -5.83 -12.14 5.37
CA ASP A 97 -5.03 -13.15 4.64
C ASP A 97 -5.32 -13.15 3.14
N ASN A 98 -6.57 -12.99 2.74
CA ASN A 98 -7.02 -13.15 1.36
C ASN A 98 -7.80 -11.97 0.79
N GLN A 99 -7.99 -10.89 1.56
CA GLN A 99 -8.75 -9.71 1.15
C GLN A 99 -8.08 -8.41 1.59
N VAL A 100 -8.38 -7.36 0.86
CA VAL A 100 -8.25 -5.96 1.29
C VAL A 100 -9.65 -5.38 1.42
N ILE A 101 -9.95 -4.81 2.59
CA ILE A 101 -11.26 -4.24 2.87
C ILE A 101 -11.09 -2.73 3.05
N TRP A 102 -11.76 -1.97 2.19
CA TRP A 102 -11.79 -0.52 2.26
C TRP A 102 -13.10 -0.09 2.89
N VAL A 103 -13.06 0.39 4.13
CA VAL A 103 -14.23 0.88 4.87
C VAL A 103 -14.25 2.39 4.81
N PHE A 104 -15.27 2.97 4.21
CA PHE A 104 -15.42 4.42 4.06
C PHE A 104 -16.12 5.03 5.28
N ASP A 105 -15.69 6.21 5.71
CA ASP A 105 -16.30 6.94 6.82
C ASP A 105 -17.70 7.47 6.49
N SER A 106 -17.95 7.68 5.20
CA SER A 106 -19.21 8.20 4.71
C SER A 106 -19.67 7.43 3.49
N THR A 107 -20.96 7.12 3.44
CA THR A 107 -21.67 6.62 2.26
C THR A 107 -21.85 7.70 1.19
N LYS A 108 -21.00 8.73 1.13
CA LYS A 108 -21.04 9.70 0.03
C LYS A 108 -20.86 8.95 -1.28
N ASP A 109 -21.99 8.64 -1.82
CA ASP A 109 -22.35 7.79 -2.93
C ASP A 109 -21.43 7.87 -4.17
N LYS A 110 -20.79 9.05 -4.42
CA LYS A 110 -20.04 9.28 -5.65
C LYS A 110 -18.72 8.50 -5.72
N TYR A 111 -17.96 8.39 -4.64
CA TYR A 111 -16.67 7.68 -4.64
C TYR A 111 -16.87 6.18 -4.66
N PHE A 112 -17.83 5.70 -3.89
CA PHE A 112 -18.18 4.29 -3.84
C PHE A 112 -18.74 3.83 -5.20
N LYS A 113 -19.68 4.60 -5.80
CA LYS A 113 -20.21 4.31 -7.14
C LYS A 113 -19.15 4.35 -8.22
N GLN A 114 -18.18 5.28 -8.14
CA GLN A 114 -17.10 5.35 -9.12
C GLN A 114 -16.29 4.03 -9.15
N TYR A 115 -15.98 3.47 -7.99
CA TYR A 115 -15.32 2.18 -7.91
C TYR A 115 -16.13 1.05 -8.60
N MET A 116 -17.44 1.02 -8.39
CA MET A 116 -18.36 0.03 -8.96
C MET A 116 -18.49 0.11 -10.47
N HIS A 117 -18.39 1.30 -11.04
CA HIS A 117 -18.71 1.55 -12.45
C HIS A 117 -17.51 1.42 -13.38
N THR A 118 -16.30 1.29 -12.85
CA THR A 118 -15.10 1.15 -13.67
C THR A 118 -15.03 -0.25 -14.29
N LYS A 119 -15.28 -0.32 -15.60
CA LYS A 119 -15.18 -1.57 -16.38
C LYS A 119 -13.92 -1.56 -17.18
N LEU A 120 -13.14 -2.65 -17.06
CA LEU A 120 -11.93 -2.89 -17.83
C LEU A 120 -12.21 -3.83 -19.00
N THR A 121 -11.54 -3.59 -20.11
CA THR A 121 -11.61 -4.40 -21.30
C THR A 121 -10.23 -5.01 -21.60
N TYR A 122 -10.24 -6.16 -22.27
CA TYR A 122 -9.03 -6.87 -22.66
C TYR A 122 -9.11 -7.14 -24.17
N LYS A 123 -8.01 -6.94 -24.88
CA LYS A 123 -7.92 -7.18 -26.31
C LYS A 123 -8.10 -8.66 -26.65
N ASP A 124 -7.53 -9.53 -25.82
CA ASP A 124 -7.50 -10.97 -26.00
C ASP A 124 -7.33 -11.69 -24.66
N LYS A 125 -7.39 -13.03 -24.68
CA LYS A 125 -7.25 -13.89 -23.50
C LYS A 125 -5.88 -13.76 -22.82
N ARG A 126 -4.82 -13.50 -23.59
CA ARG A 126 -3.47 -13.30 -23.05
C ARG A 126 -3.41 -12.03 -22.22
N MET A 127 -3.94 -10.92 -22.74
CA MET A 127 -4.03 -9.66 -22.00
C MET A 127 -4.86 -9.82 -20.72
N GLU A 128 -6.00 -10.52 -20.81
CA GLU A 128 -6.82 -10.81 -19.64
C GLU A 128 -6.04 -11.58 -18.57
N THR A 129 -5.33 -12.65 -18.95
CA THR A 129 -4.53 -13.45 -18.02
C THR A 129 -3.43 -12.62 -17.33
N ILE A 130 -2.80 -11.68 -18.05
CA ILE A 130 -1.72 -10.85 -17.49
C ILE A 130 -2.24 -9.80 -16.50
N TYR A 131 -3.37 -9.16 -16.80
CA TYR A 131 -3.80 -7.97 -16.06
C TYR A 131 -4.96 -8.19 -15.09
N ARG A 132 -5.79 -9.22 -15.27
CA ARG A 132 -6.99 -9.43 -14.45
C ARG A 132 -6.68 -9.53 -12.97
N GLU A 133 -5.62 -10.26 -12.59
CA GLU A 133 -5.23 -10.45 -11.19
C GLU A 133 -4.52 -9.23 -10.59
N LYS A 134 -4.03 -8.32 -11.44
CA LYS A 134 -3.39 -7.07 -11.00
C LYS A 134 -4.39 -5.92 -10.77
N MET A 135 -5.63 -6.15 -11.18
CA MET A 135 -6.74 -5.22 -11.00
C MET A 135 -7.66 -5.72 -9.88
N PRO A 136 -8.44 -4.85 -9.23
CA PRO A 136 -9.27 -5.27 -8.13
C PRO A 136 -10.34 -6.26 -8.59
N VAL A 137 -10.34 -7.44 -8.00
CA VAL A 137 -11.44 -8.38 -8.08
C VAL A 137 -12.31 -8.16 -6.86
N VAL A 138 -13.40 -7.43 -7.04
CA VAL A 138 -14.33 -7.15 -5.97
C VAL A 138 -15.19 -8.38 -5.71
N GLU A 139 -15.11 -8.92 -4.50
CA GLU A 139 -15.88 -10.08 -4.07
C GLU A 139 -17.24 -9.69 -3.48
N ASP A 140 -17.27 -8.54 -2.81
CA ASP A 140 -18.51 -8.07 -2.19
C ASP A 140 -18.47 -6.55 -1.92
N PHE A 141 -19.69 -5.99 -1.84
CA PHE A 141 -19.97 -4.65 -1.35
C PHE A 141 -20.98 -4.74 -0.23
N GLN A 142 -20.66 -4.18 0.90
CA GLN A 142 -21.60 -4.16 2.00
C GLN A 142 -21.55 -2.80 2.70
N ASP A 143 -22.71 -2.17 2.81
CA ASP A 143 -22.86 -0.88 3.46
C ASP A 143 -21.86 0.15 2.89
N ARG A 144 -20.78 0.42 3.58
CA ARG A 144 -19.70 1.33 3.18
C ARG A 144 -18.35 0.64 3.00
N ALA A 145 -18.34 -0.68 2.88
CA ALA A 145 -17.13 -1.47 2.73
C ALA A 145 -17.04 -2.11 1.33
N ILE A 146 -15.82 -2.12 0.78
CA ILE A 146 -15.47 -2.78 -0.48
C ILE A 146 -14.49 -3.90 -0.16
N PHE A 147 -14.83 -5.12 -0.55
CA PHE A 147 -14.02 -6.31 -0.34
C PHE A 147 -13.31 -6.69 -1.63
N VAL A 148 -12.00 -6.57 -1.63
CA VAL A 148 -11.16 -6.86 -2.79
C VAL A 148 -10.34 -8.12 -2.51
N LYS A 149 -10.40 -9.11 -3.41
CA LYS A 149 -9.59 -10.32 -3.34
C LYS A 149 -8.10 -9.98 -3.38
N ARG A 150 -7.29 -10.67 -2.56
CA ARG A 150 -5.83 -10.53 -2.49
C ARG A 150 -5.15 -11.89 -2.45
N ASP A 151 -4.04 -12.06 -3.14
CA ASP A 151 -3.12 -13.17 -2.90
C ASP A 151 -2.39 -12.94 -1.55
N PRO A 152 -2.29 -13.91 -0.64
CA PRO A 152 -1.56 -13.77 0.63
C PRO A 152 -0.10 -13.29 0.49
N ARG A 153 0.51 -13.50 -0.65
CA ARG A 153 1.90 -13.07 -0.96
C ARG A 153 1.99 -11.64 -1.51
N GLU A 154 0.87 -10.96 -1.69
CA GLU A 154 0.84 -9.55 -2.07
C GLU A 154 0.75 -8.67 -0.83
N PHE A 155 1.71 -7.80 -0.65
CA PHE A 155 1.79 -6.91 0.49
C PHE A 155 1.44 -5.47 0.08
N PRO A 156 0.77 -4.69 0.96
CA PRO A 156 0.63 -3.25 0.71
C PRO A 156 2.02 -2.63 0.49
N MET A 157 2.17 -1.88 -0.60
CA MET A 157 3.49 -1.33 -0.97
C MET A 157 4.02 -0.36 0.07
N ASP A 158 3.17 0.40 0.74
CA ASP A 158 3.57 1.29 1.82
C ASP A 158 4.19 0.54 3.00
N LEU A 159 3.65 -0.61 3.39
CA LEU A 159 4.21 -1.46 4.45
C LEU A 159 5.48 -2.17 3.99
N PHE A 160 5.48 -2.69 2.77
CA PHE A 160 6.66 -3.29 2.16
C PHE A 160 7.83 -2.30 2.11
N LEU A 161 7.60 -1.07 1.70
CA LEU A 161 8.63 -0.03 1.68
C LEU A 161 9.11 0.32 3.09
N LEU A 162 8.22 0.37 4.08
CA LEU A 162 8.60 0.63 5.46
C LEU A 162 9.58 -0.45 5.97
N ALA A 163 9.32 -1.72 5.66
CA ALA A 163 10.17 -2.84 6.08
C ALA A 163 11.48 -2.95 5.28
N TYR A 164 11.42 -2.71 3.97
CA TYR A 164 12.50 -3.10 3.06
C TYR A 164 13.15 -1.98 2.26
N GLN A 165 12.63 -0.73 2.26
CA GLN A 165 13.18 0.34 1.42
C GLN A 165 14.69 0.49 1.54
N LYS A 166 15.25 0.38 2.75
CA LYS A 166 16.70 0.47 2.97
C LYS A 166 17.49 -0.68 2.34
N LYS A 167 16.89 -1.88 2.26
CA LYS A 167 17.51 -3.09 1.71
C LYS A 167 17.38 -3.18 0.18
N LEU A 168 16.43 -2.45 -0.45
CA LEU A 168 16.24 -2.47 -1.90
C LEU A 168 17.45 -1.94 -2.64
N THR A 169 17.90 -2.69 -3.63
CA THR A 169 18.92 -2.27 -4.60
C THR A 169 18.32 -1.49 -5.77
N ALA A 170 19.14 -0.82 -6.56
CA ALA A 170 18.70 -0.17 -7.79
C ALA A 170 18.01 -1.14 -8.77
N ARG A 171 18.43 -2.41 -8.81
CA ARG A 171 17.80 -3.45 -9.65
C ARG A 171 16.43 -3.86 -9.13
N ASP A 172 16.26 -3.93 -7.80
CA ASP A 172 14.96 -4.20 -7.18
C ASP A 172 13.96 -3.10 -7.51
N ILE A 173 14.40 -1.85 -7.45
CA ILE A 173 13.54 -0.72 -7.81
C ILE A 173 13.25 -0.71 -9.32
N ALA A 174 14.21 -1.07 -10.16
CA ALA A 174 14.03 -1.05 -11.61
C ALA A 174 12.93 -2.00 -12.09
N TRP A 175 12.77 -3.20 -11.50
CA TRP A 175 11.66 -4.05 -11.87
C TRP A 175 10.31 -3.48 -11.41
N MET A 176 10.27 -2.81 -10.23
CA MET A 176 9.06 -2.15 -9.76
C MET A 176 8.63 -1.03 -10.72
N VAL A 177 9.57 -0.19 -11.18
CA VAL A 177 9.31 0.83 -12.22
C VAL A 177 8.75 0.18 -13.48
N SER A 178 9.38 -0.89 -13.96
CA SER A 178 8.95 -1.60 -15.18
C SER A 178 7.52 -2.12 -15.06
N ARG A 179 7.13 -2.65 -13.89
CA ARG A 179 5.75 -3.13 -13.64
C ARG A 179 4.74 -1.99 -13.56
N MET A 180 5.14 -0.87 -12.97
CA MET A 180 4.26 0.32 -12.92
C MET A 180 4.04 0.89 -14.32
N CYS A 181 5.10 1.06 -15.13
CA CYS A 181 4.95 1.49 -16.53
C CYS A 181 4.02 0.57 -17.32
N ASP A 182 4.18 -0.75 -17.18
CA ASP A 182 3.31 -1.76 -17.80
C ASP A 182 1.84 -1.60 -17.40
N LEU A 183 1.57 -1.40 -16.10
CA LEU A 183 0.21 -1.15 -15.60
C LEU A 183 -0.39 0.15 -16.13
N LEU A 184 0.40 1.24 -16.19
CA LEU A 184 -0.07 2.51 -16.73
C LEU A 184 -0.37 2.42 -18.23
N CYS A 185 0.38 1.63 -19.00
CA CYS A 185 0.05 1.33 -20.40
C CYS A 185 -1.29 0.59 -20.53
N PHE A 186 -1.57 -0.37 -19.64
CA PHE A 186 -2.85 -1.06 -19.61
C PHE A 186 -4.02 -0.15 -19.25
N LEU A 187 -3.84 0.74 -18.27
CA LEU A 187 -4.85 1.74 -17.91
C LEU A 187 -5.11 2.71 -19.08
N ASN A 188 -4.05 3.16 -19.76
CA ASN A 188 -4.17 4.02 -20.94
C ASN A 188 -4.89 3.33 -22.11
N PHE A 189 -4.64 2.03 -22.32
CA PHE A 189 -5.41 1.21 -23.28
C PHE A 189 -6.91 1.24 -22.95
N ASN A 190 -7.28 1.17 -21.67
CA ASN A 190 -8.66 1.27 -21.22
C ASN A 190 -9.20 2.72 -21.14
N LYS A 191 -8.38 3.72 -21.52
CA LYS A 191 -8.70 5.14 -21.42
C LYS A 191 -9.10 5.59 -20.02
N ILE A 192 -8.43 5.08 -19.00
CA ILE A 192 -8.66 5.35 -17.59
C ILE A 192 -7.39 5.90 -16.96
N ALA A 193 -7.53 6.93 -16.13
CA ALA A 193 -6.52 7.33 -15.14
C ALA A 193 -7.07 7.12 -13.73
N ILE A 194 -6.23 6.61 -12.84
CA ILE A 194 -6.61 6.31 -11.45
C ILE A 194 -6.63 7.59 -10.61
N ASN A 195 -5.76 8.57 -10.91
CA ASN A 195 -5.59 9.81 -10.15
C ASN A 195 -5.23 9.59 -8.67
N ALA A 196 -4.68 8.44 -8.35
CA ALA A 196 -4.33 8.01 -7.00
C ALA A 196 -3.20 6.95 -6.97
N ILE A 197 -2.19 7.08 -7.84
CA ILE A 197 -1.01 6.20 -7.84
C ILE A 197 -0.13 6.58 -6.66
N THR A 198 -0.35 5.90 -5.52
CA THR A 198 0.38 6.07 -4.26
C THR A 198 0.68 4.71 -3.65
N PRO A 199 1.74 4.58 -2.80
CA PRO A 199 2.08 3.29 -2.18
C PRO A 199 0.93 2.63 -1.40
N GLU A 200 0.03 3.42 -0.82
CA GLU A 200 -1.11 2.91 -0.06
C GLU A 200 -2.13 2.16 -0.91
N ASN A 201 -2.21 2.49 -2.20
CA ASN A 201 -3.17 1.93 -3.16
C ASN A 201 -2.60 0.76 -3.96
N LEU A 202 -1.29 0.52 -3.84
CA LEU A 202 -0.55 -0.49 -4.58
C LEU A 202 -0.23 -1.69 -3.69
N PHE A 203 -0.17 -2.86 -4.30
CA PHE A 203 0.23 -4.11 -3.65
C PHE A 203 1.34 -4.77 -4.46
N ILE A 204 2.31 -5.34 -3.75
CA ILE A 204 3.52 -5.89 -4.34
C ILE A 204 3.67 -7.37 -3.97
N ASN A 205 3.95 -8.20 -4.97
CA ASN A 205 4.40 -9.56 -4.79
C ASN A 205 5.86 -9.64 -5.24
N ALA A 206 6.75 -9.78 -4.26
CA ALA A 206 8.20 -9.80 -4.51
C ALA A 206 8.65 -11.11 -5.17
N ASP A 207 7.93 -12.23 -4.95
CA ASP A 207 8.28 -13.54 -5.53
C ASP A 207 8.06 -13.57 -7.04
N THR A 208 6.96 -12.97 -7.51
CA THR A 208 6.56 -12.95 -8.92
C THR A 208 6.95 -11.67 -9.63
N HIS A 209 7.53 -10.69 -8.91
CA HIS A 209 7.79 -9.35 -9.41
C HIS A 209 6.53 -8.72 -10.05
N SER A 210 5.42 -8.76 -9.34
CA SER A 210 4.17 -8.15 -9.78
C SER A 210 3.75 -7.00 -8.86
N ILE A 211 3.02 -6.06 -9.44
CA ILE A 211 2.35 -4.97 -8.72
C ILE A 211 0.89 -4.97 -9.13
N SER A 212 0.02 -4.82 -8.14
CA SER A 212 -1.44 -4.77 -8.30
C SER A 212 -1.97 -3.44 -7.79
N ILE A 213 -3.05 -2.92 -8.38
CA ILE A 213 -3.70 -1.67 -7.99
C ILE A 213 -5.04 -2.02 -7.35
N TYR A 214 -5.12 -2.10 -6.02
CA TYR A 214 -6.33 -2.47 -5.30
C TYR A 214 -7.06 -1.29 -4.67
N GLY A 215 -6.39 -0.14 -4.50
CA GLY A 215 -6.97 1.09 -3.99
C GLY A 215 -7.00 2.23 -4.99
N GLY A 216 -7.60 3.36 -4.60
CA GLY A 216 -7.60 4.58 -5.41
C GLY A 216 -8.68 4.65 -6.51
N TRP A 217 -9.33 3.54 -6.83
CA TRP A 217 -10.31 3.44 -7.92
C TRP A 217 -11.52 4.38 -7.75
N TRP A 218 -11.79 4.83 -6.55
CA TRP A 218 -12.80 5.86 -6.27
C TRP A 218 -12.48 7.23 -6.82
N TYR A 219 -11.21 7.47 -7.21
CA TYR A 219 -10.77 8.68 -7.91
C TYR A 219 -10.60 8.48 -9.42
N SER A 220 -10.74 7.25 -9.91
CA SER A 220 -10.56 6.95 -11.33
C SER A 220 -11.55 7.73 -12.20
N ALA A 221 -11.11 8.11 -13.39
CA ALA A 221 -11.95 8.73 -14.40
C ALA A 221 -11.46 8.35 -15.79
N LYS A 222 -12.35 8.43 -16.79
CA LYS A 222 -11.93 8.29 -18.17
C LYS A 222 -11.08 9.48 -18.59
N ILE A 223 -10.05 9.20 -19.36
CA ILE A 223 -9.14 10.22 -19.89
C ILE A 223 -9.96 11.22 -20.72
N GLY A 224 -9.77 12.51 -20.43
CA GLY A 224 -10.51 13.62 -21.06
C GLY A 224 -11.84 13.93 -20.41
N GLU A 225 -12.35 13.13 -19.48
CA GLU A 225 -13.55 13.43 -18.72
C GLU A 225 -13.23 14.16 -17.40
N LYS A 226 -14.21 14.83 -16.83
CA LYS A 226 -14.05 15.56 -15.57
C LYS A 226 -13.81 14.60 -14.40
N MET A 227 -12.77 14.84 -13.63
CA MET A 227 -12.46 14.06 -12.44
C MET A 227 -13.53 14.25 -11.36
N THR A 228 -13.91 13.14 -10.72
CA THR A 228 -14.81 13.15 -9.54
C THR A 228 -14.10 13.70 -8.31
N GLY A 229 -12.80 13.43 -8.20
CA GLY A 229 -11.88 13.87 -7.16
C GLY A 229 -10.47 13.39 -7.47
N VAL A 230 -9.56 13.66 -6.57
CA VAL A 230 -8.16 13.23 -6.62
C VAL A 230 -7.66 13.16 -5.19
N SER A 231 -6.72 12.25 -4.89
CA SER A 231 -6.14 12.19 -3.56
C SER A 231 -5.34 13.47 -3.27
N LYS A 232 -5.27 13.89 -2.01
CA LYS A 232 -4.54 15.11 -1.60
C LYS A 232 -3.08 15.05 -2.03
N SER A 233 -2.42 13.91 -1.83
CA SER A 233 -1.01 13.73 -2.19
C SER A 233 -0.76 13.83 -3.70
N ILE A 234 -1.73 13.41 -4.52
CA ILE A 234 -1.67 13.54 -5.98
C ILE A 234 -2.00 14.96 -6.42
N PHE A 235 -2.96 15.64 -5.76
CA PHE A 235 -3.28 17.03 -6.07
C PHE A 235 -2.07 17.95 -5.98
N ASP A 236 -1.21 17.74 -4.99
CA ASP A 236 -0.03 18.58 -4.76
C ASP A 236 1.04 18.44 -5.87
N ILE A 237 1.10 17.29 -6.54
CA ILE A 237 2.07 16.96 -7.60
C ILE A 237 1.48 17.02 -9.01
N MET A 238 0.17 17.12 -9.13
CA MET A 238 -0.53 17.13 -10.41
C MET A 238 -0.10 18.31 -11.28
N PRO A 239 0.17 18.11 -12.58
CA PRO A 239 0.51 19.18 -13.51
C PRO A 239 -0.54 20.30 -13.52
N PHE A 240 -0.09 21.54 -13.62
CA PHE A 240 -0.98 22.72 -13.56
C PHE A 240 -2.10 22.67 -14.63
N SER A 241 -1.81 22.20 -15.83
CA SER A 241 -2.79 22.06 -16.92
C SER A 241 -3.94 21.14 -16.54
N VAL A 242 -3.66 20.01 -15.88
CA VAL A 242 -4.66 19.05 -15.39
C VAL A 242 -5.43 19.64 -14.22
N ARG A 243 -4.72 20.29 -13.28
CA ARG A 243 -5.33 20.95 -12.12
C ARG A 243 -6.32 22.06 -12.55
N SER A 244 -5.94 22.84 -13.54
CA SER A 244 -6.75 23.94 -14.08
C SER A 244 -7.96 23.43 -14.85
N SER A 245 -7.78 22.48 -15.76
CA SER A 245 -8.87 21.91 -16.57
C SER A 245 -9.81 21.01 -15.77
N LYS A 246 -9.30 20.37 -14.72
CA LYS A 246 -9.98 19.30 -13.95
C LYS A 246 -10.37 18.09 -14.80
N LEU A 247 -9.75 17.93 -15.97
CA LEU A 247 -9.93 16.78 -16.83
C LEU A 247 -8.93 15.71 -16.49
N SER A 248 -9.38 14.46 -16.44
CA SER A 248 -8.55 13.31 -16.17
C SER A 248 -7.51 13.12 -17.29
N SER A 249 -6.25 12.90 -16.92
CA SER A 249 -5.15 12.73 -17.85
C SER A 249 -4.18 11.67 -17.34
N PRO A 250 -3.62 10.82 -18.21
CA PRO A 250 -2.66 9.80 -17.82
C PRO A 250 -1.38 10.37 -17.22
N ILE A 251 -1.01 11.62 -17.54
CA ILE A 251 0.17 12.29 -16.96
C ILE A 251 0.10 12.35 -15.43
N THR A 252 -1.10 12.42 -14.84
CA THR A 252 -1.28 12.45 -13.39
C THR A 252 -0.75 11.15 -12.76
N ASP A 253 -1.04 10.01 -13.38
CA ASP A 253 -0.60 8.71 -12.90
C ASP A 253 0.89 8.48 -13.16
N VAL A 254 1.40 8.93 -14.31
CA VAL A 254 2.83 8.90 -14.63
C VAL A 254 3.62 9.75 -13.65
N GLU A 255 3.17 10.97 -13.35
CA GLU A 255 3.81 11.85 -12.37
C GLU A 255 3.77 11.27 -10.96
N GLY A 256 2.62 10.71 -10.55
CA GLY A 256 2.48 9.99 -9.28
C GLY A 256 3.49 8.84 -9.14
N MET A 257 3.62 8.02 -10.16
CA MET A 257 4.62 6.95 -10.24
C MET A 257 6.04 7.51 -10.10
N ARG A 258 6.41 8.51 -10.89
CA ARG A 258 7.78 9.07 -10.89
C ARG A 258 8.17 9.66 -9.55
N ILE A 259 7.31 10.48 -8.95
CA ILE A 259 7.56 11.07 -7.64
C ILE A 259 7.65 10.01 -6.54
N MET A 260 6.83 8.97 -6.63
CA MET A 260 6.95 7.82 -5.73
C MET A 260 8.35 7.20 -5.83
N PHE A 261 8.85 6.90 -7.04
CA PHE A 261 10.17 6.32 -7.21
C PHE A 261 11.31 7.30 -6.91
N GLN A 262 11.16 8.59 -7.14
CA GLN A 262 12.13 9.59 -6.68
C GLN A 262 12.30 9.55 -5.16
N ARG A 263 11.20 9.41 -4.40
CA ARG A 263 11.25 9.29 -2.94
C ARG A 263 11.89 7.97 -2.48
N ILE A 264 11.60 6.86 -3.16
CA ILE A 264 12.19 5.55 -2.87
C ILE A 264 13.70 5.56 -3.14
N CYS A 265 14.12 6.26 -4.19
CA CYS A 265 15.52 6.30 -4.66
C CYS A 265 16.37 7.39 -4.00
N LYS A 266 15.80 8.26 -3.13
CA LYS A 266 16.46 9.48 -2.62
C LYS A 266 17.90 9.26 -2.13
N ASP A 267 18.14 8.13 -1.44
CA ASP A 267 19.45 7.82 -0.84
C ASP A 267 20.09 6.58 -1.48
N LYS A 268 19.79 6.30 -2.76
CA LYS A 268 20.29 5.13 -3.49
C LYS A 268 21.31 5.51 -4.54
N GLU A 269 22.35 4.70 -4.66
CA GLU A 269 23.23 4.75 -5.81
C GLU A 269 22.54 4.16 -7.04
N LEU A 270 22.33 4.98 -8.04
CA LEU A 270 21.66 4.61 -9.29
C LEU A 270 22.64 4.72 -10.47
N PRO A 271 22.54 3.81 -11.48
CA PRO A 271 23.19 4.04 -12.77
C PRO A 271 22.76 5.36 -13.40
N ASP A 272 23.67 6.06 -14.07
CA ASP A 272 23.40 7.37 -14.69
C ASP A 272 22.18 7.38 -15.62
N PRO A 273 21.94 6.37 -16.50
CA PRO A 273 20.75 6.39 -17.35
C PRO A 273 19.46 6.30 -16.54
N PHE A 274 19.44 5.51 -15.45
CA PHE A 274 18.28 5.43 -14.55
C PHE A 274 18.04 6.76 -13.84
N LYS A 275 19.10 7.36 -13.30
CA LYS A 275 19.02 8.64 -12.61
C LYS A 275 18.49 9.73 -13.55
N LYS A 276 19.01 9.83 -14.77
CA LYS A 276 18.54 10.77 -15.80
C LYS A 276 17.07 10.57 -16.15
N TRP A 277 16.63 9.31 -16.29
CA TRP A 277 15.22 9.02 -16.50
C TRP A 277 14.37 9.48 -15.32
N LEU A 278 14.79 9.23 -14.08
CA LEU A 278 14.07 9.59 -12.87
C LEU A 278 13.94 11.12 -12.68
N GLU A 279 14.95 11.90 -13.11
CA GLU A 279 14.99 13.36 -13.02
C GLU A 279 14.31 14.06 -14.21
N ALA A 280 14.09 13.37 -15.33
CA ALA A 280 13.40 13.94 -16.49
C ALA A 280 11.92 14.20 -16.19
N GLY A 281 11.29 15.15 -16.87
CA GLY A 281 9.84 15.40 -16.78
C GLY A 281 9.01 14.20 -17.27
N SER A 282 7.81 14.04 -16.74
CA SER A 282 6.86 13.00 -17.15
C SER A 282 6.33 13.25 -18.56
N LEU A 283 6.08 12.17 -19.31
CA LEU A 283 5.40 12.24 -20.61
C LEU A 283 3.90 12.00 -20.43
N ASP A 284 3.09 12.63 -21.28
CA ASP A 284 1.63 12.45 -21.25
C ASP A 284 1.19 11.05 -21.69
N ASP A 285 1.98 10.39 -22.54
CA ASP A 285 1.69 9.06 -23.05
C ASP A 285 2.45 8.00 -22.24
N PRO A 286 1.77 7.14 -21.48
CA PRO A 286 2.40 6.03 -20.75
C PRO A 286 3.22 5.08 -21.62
N ILE A 287 2.87 4.91 -22.91
CA ILE A 287 3.61 4.03 -23.84
C ILE A 287 4.98 4.66 -24.11
N GLN A 288 5.03 5.95 -24.47
CA GLN A 288 6.29 6.68 -24.68
C GLN A 288 7.12 6.73 -23.40
N GLU A 289 6.47 6.90 -22.24
CA GLU A 289 7.16 6.87 -20.95
C GLU A 289 7.80 5.48 -20.71
N TYR A 290 7.10 4.40 -21.05
CA TYR A 290 7.62 3.03 -20.90
C TYR A 290 8.77 2.76 -21.89
N GLU A 291 8.68 3.23 -23.14
CA GLU A 291 9.77 3.15 -24.11
C GLU A 291 11.03 3.86 -23.61
N ARG A 292 10.88 5.11 -23.12
CA ARG A 292 11.97 5.88 -22.51
C ARG A 292 12.58 5.18 -21.30
N TRP A 293 11.75 4.55 -20.46
CA TRP A 293 12.23 3.73 -19.36
C TRP A 293 13.01 2.51 -19.84
N ASN A 294 12.51 1.78 -20.84
CA ASN A 294 13.21 0.62 -21.39
C ASN A 294 14.60 0.98 -21.96
N GLU A 295 14.72 2.11 -22.63
CA GLU A 295 16.04 2.61 -23.07
C GLU A 295 16.99 2.90 -21.89
N ALA A 296 16.48 3.53 -20.84
CA ALA A 296 17.26 3.80 -19.61
C ALA A 296 17.68 2.48 -18.95
N LEU A 297 16.80 1.51 -18.88
CA LEU A 297 17.05 0.20 -18.30
C LEU A 297 18.13 -0.57 -19.06
N ASP A 298 18.04 -0.59 -20.40
CA ASP A 298 19.00 -1.28 -21.26
C ASP A 298 20.39 -0.61 -21.21
N LYS A 299 20.44 0.72 -21.16
CA LYS A 299 21.69 1.48 -20.98
C LYS A 299 22.29 1.28 -19.57
N SER A 300 21.47 1.02 -18.55
CA SER A 300 21.94 0.82 -17.17
C SER A 300 22.53 -0.57 -16.94
N TRP A 301 21.93 -1.62 -17.48
CA TRP A 301 22.30 -3.00 -17.17
C TRP A 301 22.38 -3.95 -18.37
N GLY A 302 21.96 -3.54 -19.55
CA GLY A 302 21.90 -4.40 -20.71
C GLY A 302 20.93 -5.56 -20.53
N LYS A 303 21.43 -6.82 -20.54
CA LYS A 303 20.57 -8.01 -20.43
C LYS A 303 19.81 -8.04 -19.09
N ARG A 304 18.50 -8.21 -19.19
CA ARG A 304 17.61 -8.35 -18.00
C ARG A 304 17.84 -9.69 -17.31
N GLN A 305 17.89 -9.65 -15.98
CA GLN A 305 18.01 -10.82 -15.13
C GLN A 305 16.94 -10.74 -14.04
N PHE A 306 16.30 -11.87 -13.75
CA PHE A 306 15.41 -11.99 -12.61
C PHE A 306 16.26 -12.04 -11.33
N MET A 307 15.97 -11.14 -10.39
CA MET A 307 16.63 -11.10 -9.07
C MET A 307 15.61 -11.54 -8.04
N LYS A 308 15.85 -12.67 -7.36
CA LYS A 308 14.95 -13.11 -6.29
C LYS A 308 15.02 -12.12 -5.11
N PHE A 309 13.87 -11.69 -4.65
CA PHE A 309 13.73 -10.92 -3.42
C PHE A 309 12.77 -11.65 -2.48
N GLU A 310 13.21 -11.92 -1.25
CA GLU A 310 12.38 -12.59 -0.26
C GLU A 310 11.72 -11.54 0.65
N ALA A 311 10.38 -11.51 0.66
CA ALA A 311 9.59 -10.70 1.56
C ALA A 311 8.82 -11.61 2.53
N LYS A 312 8.85 -11.28 3.83
CA LYS A 312 8.21 -12.05 4.88
C LYS A 312 7.06 -11.27 5.52
N ALA A 313 5.94 -11.95 5.71
CA ALA A 313 4.74 -11.34 6.27
C ALA A 313 4.97 -10.80 7.69
N ASP A 314 5.69 -11.55 8.53
CA ASP A 314 6.04 -11.15 9.88
C ASP A 314 6.89 -9.86 9.91
N GLU A 315 7.90 -9.73 9.05
CA GLU A 315 8.71 -8.50 8.93
C GLU A 315 7.88 -7.30 8.45
N ILE A 316 6.86 -7.50 7.61
CA ILE A 316 6.04 -6.44 7.02
C ILE A 316 4.94 -5.99 8.00
N TYR A 317 4.24 -6.92 8.63
CA TYR A 317 3.13 -6.60 9.52
C TYR A 317 3.55 -6.30 10.97
N SER A 318 4.77 -6.62 11.38
CA SER A 318 5.30 -6.29 12.71
C SER A 318 5.77 -4.82 12.87
N GLN A 319 5.74 -4.03 11.80
CA GLN A 319 6.26 -2.65 11.81
C GLN A 319 5.37 -1.64 12.56
N TYR A 320 4.21 -2.07 13.11
CA TYR A 320 3.26 -1.20 13.82
C TYR A 320 2.85 -1.75 15.17
#